data_41c88699633807ce39230777cc260839
#
_entry.id   41c88699633807ce39230777cc260839
#
_cell.length_a   1.000
_cell.length_b   1.000
_cell.length_c   1.000
_cell.angle_alpha   90.00
_cell.angle_beta   90.00
_cell.angle_gamma   90.00
#
_symmetry.space_group_name_H-M   'P 1'
#
loop_
_entity.id
_entity.type
_entity.pdbx_description
1 polymer ?
#
loop_
_entity_poly.entity_id
_entity_poly.type
_entity_poly.pdbx_seq_one_letter_code
_entity_poly.pdbx_strand_id
1 'polypeptide(L)'
;MVFAFALPVPLTTSEQRERWKRVLGEVKEIPVAEEAGKKWVKPAYVFSDRRNSENPELYAVFPYPIYGVGKPDLEIGRETYARRTNKRTGGWQQDAIQAALLGLTDQAKGYLLENVTTENLMGSAIEKEKRPDSRFPAFWGPNFDWLPDQCH
;
A
#
# COMPACT_ATOMS: atom_id res chain seq x y z
N MET A 1 -16.29 3.12 1.74
CA MET A 1 -17.54 3.02 2.54
C MET A 1 -18.59 4.07 2.16
N VAL A 2 -18.22 5.28 1.78
CA VAL A 2 -19.14 6.32 1.28
C VAL A 2 -20.00 5.84 0.10
N PHE A 3 -19.42 5.03 -0.80
CA PHE A 3 -20.14 4.45 -1.94
C PHE A 3 -21.32 3.53 -1.57
N ALA A 4 -21.29 2.89 -0.39
CA ALA A 4 -22.37 2.02 0.04
C ALA A 4 -23.69 2.77 0.29
N PHE A 5 -23.62 4.07 0.65
CA PHE A 5 -24.78 4.93 0.83
C PHE A 5 -25.33 5.46 -0.49
N ALA A 6 -24.53 5.46 -1.55
CA ALA A 6 -24.96 5.87 -2.88
C ALA A 6 -25.72 4.75 -3.63
N LEU A 7 -25.76 3.54 -3.09
CA LEU A 7 -26.50 2.45 -3.69
C LEU A 7 -28.00 2.72 -3.62
N PRO A 8 -28.75 2.45 -4.72
CA PRO A 8 -30.20 2.56 -4.74
C PRO A 8 -30.86 1.75 -3.63
N VAL A 9 -31.93 2.30 -3.04
CA VAL A 9 -32.69 1.66 -1.95
C VAL A 9 -33.09 0.20 -2.27
N PRO A 10 -33.46 -0.18 -3.51
CA PRO A 10 -33.80 -1.59 -3.82
C PRO A 10 -32.64 -2.57 -3.66
N LEU A 11 -31.40 -2.08 -3.67
CA LEU A 11 -30.19 -2.93 -3.55
C LEU A 11 -29.67 -3.06 -2.10
N THR A 12 -30.36 -2.43 -1.15
CA THR A 12 -29.91 -2.43 0.26
C THR A 12 -31.09 -2.49 1.20
N THR A 13 -30.97 -3.24 2.30
CA THR A 13 -31.96 -3.25 3.36
C THR A 13 -31.77 -2.07 4.32
N SER A 14 -32.85 -1.71 5.05
CA SER A 14 -32.78 -0.69 6.11
C SER A 14 -31.75 -1.07 7.18
N GLU A 15 -31.74 -2.35 7.57
CA GLU A 15 -30.79 -2.89 8.56
C GLU A 15 -29.32 -2.73 8.12
N GLN A 16 -29.03 -3.02 6.83
CA GLN A 16 -27.70 -2.82 6.28
C GLN A 16 -27.28 -1.34 6.35
N ARG A 17 -28.19 -0.44 6.00
CA ARG A 17 -27.94 1.02 6.05
C ARG A 17 -27.66 1.50 7.46
N GLU A 18 -28.45 1.09 8.44
CA GLU A 18 -28.26 1.46 9.84
C GLU A 18 -26.93 0.88 10.39
N ARG A 19 -26.61 -0.35 10.03
CA ARG A 19 -25.30 -0.95 10.37
C ARG A 19 -24.14 -0.13 9.79
N TRP A 20 -24.23 0.27 8.54
CA TRP A 20 -23.17 1.07 7.91
C TRP A 20 -23.02 2.46 8.51
N LYS A 21 -24.12 3.12 8.84
CA LYS A 21 -24.11 4.41 9.56
C LYS A 21 -23.38 4.28 10.90
N ARG A 22 -23.71 3.25 11.67
CA ARG A 22 -23.05 2.97 12.96
C ARG A 22 -21.54 2.78 12.77
N VAL A 23 -21.15 1.90 11.84
CA VAL A 23 -19.73 1.63 11.56
C VAL A 23 -19.01 2.89 11.09
N LEU A 24 -19.66 3.74 10.26
CA LEU A 24 -19.09 5.02 9.86
C LEU A 24 -18.84 5.95 11.05
N GLY A 25 -19.77 5.99 12.00
CA GLY A 25 -19.61 6.79 13.21
C GLY A 25 -18.49 6.30 14.14
N GLU A 26 -18.12 5.02 14.03
CA GLU A 26 -17.05 4.41 14.81
C GLU A 26 -15.66 4.52 14.13
N VAL A 27 -15.62 4.82 12.83
CA VAL A 27 -14.35 5.00 12.09
C VAL A 27 -13.64 6.24 12.59
N LYS A 28 -12.46 6.03 13.15
CA LYS A 28 -11.59 7.12 13.57
C LYS A 28 -10.94 7.80 12.37
N GLU A 29 -10.55 9.05 12.58
CA GLU A 29 -9.73 9.78 11.60
C GLU A 29 -8.38 9.09 11.41
N ILE A 30 -7.72 9.39 10.28
CA ILE A 30 -6.37 8.87 10.02
C ILE A 30 -5.41 9.48 11.05
N PRO A 31 -4.60 8.66 11.74
CA PRO A 31 -3.67 9.18 12.73
C PRO A 31 -2.54 9.96 12.06
N VAL A 32 -2.50 11.27 12.28
CA VAL A 32 -1.46 12.17 11.79
C VAL A 32 -0.59 12.61 12.96
N ALA A 33 0.71 12.63 12.75
CA ALA A 33 1.68 13.26 13.64
C ALA A 33 2.17 14.57 13.04
N GLU A 34 2.68 15.45 13.89
CA GLU A 34 3.27 16.73 13.49
C GLU A 34 4.56 16.99 14.27
N GLU A 35 5.60 17.43 13.57
CA GLU A 35 6.87 17.86 14.15
C GLU A 35 7.48 18.94 13.26
N ALA A 36 7.94 20.02 13.88
CA ALA A 36 8.55 21.14 13.18
C ALA A 36 7.70 21.68 12.00
N GLY A 37 6.37 21.70 12.17
CA GLY A 37 5.43 22.17 11.14
C GLY A 37 5.19 21.19 9.98
N LYS A 38 5.78 20.01 10.01
CA LYS A 38 5.56 18.96 9.02
C LYS A 38 4.62 17.90 9.58
N LYS A 39 3.64 17.51 8.76
CA LYS A 39 2.65 16.50 9.11
C LYS A 39 2.87 15.23 8.29
N TRP A 40 2.65 14.08 8.92
CA TRP A 40 2.69 12.77 8.24
C TRP A 40 1.73 11.78 8.87
N VAL A 41 1.32 10.78 8.12
CA VAL A 41 0.45 9.69 8.59
C VAL A 41 1.26 8.73 9.45
N LYS A 42 0.73 8.38 10.62
CA LYS A 42 1.28 7.32 11.47
C LYS A 42 0.78 5.95 10.98
N PRO A 43 1.56 4.87 11.18
CA PRO A 43 1.12 3.52 10.85
C PRO A 43 -0.16 3.09 11.57
N ALA A 44 -0.35 3.56 12.81
CA ALA A 44 -1.53 3.33 13.64
C ALA A 44 -1.59 4.35 14.79
N TYR A 45 -2.71 4.40 15.52
CA TYR A 45 -2.82 5.22 16.74
C TYR A 45 -1.84 4.76 17.82
N VAL A 46 -1.70 3.46 18.00
CA VAL A 46 -0.70 2.84 18.87
C VAL A 46 0.14 1.92 17.99
N PHE A 47 1.43 2.18 17.94
CA PHE A 47 2.38 1.46 17.12
C PHE A 47 3.68 1.30 17.90
N SER A 48 4.11 0.06 18.15
CA SER A 48 5.37 -0.24 18.83
C SER A 48 6.41 -0.76 17.85
N ASP A 49 6.21 -1.95 17.32
CA ASP A 49 7.18 -2.63 16.48
C ASP A 49 6.60 -2.98 15.10
N ARG A 50 7.41 -2.79 14.09
CA ARG A 50 7.10 -3.21 12.74
C ARG A 50 7.41 -4.70 12.60
N ARG A 51 6.38 -5.50 12.30
CA ARG A 51 6.51 -6.95 12.09
C ARG A 51 6.33 -7.36 10.62
N ASN A 52 6.03 -6.40 9.75
CA ASN A 52 5.80 -6.63 8.34
C ASN A 52 6.70 -5.71 7.50
N SER A 53 6.96 -6.10 6.26
CA SER A 53 7.73 -5.31 5.28
C SER A 53 6.91 -4.21 4.60
N GLU A 54 5.62 -4.09 4.89
CA GLU A 54 4.76 -3.05 4.35
C GLU A 54 4.88 -1.72 5.08
N ASN A 55 4.44 -0.65 4.43
CA ASN A 55 4.31 0.70 4.98
C ASN A 55 2.81 1.04 5.13
N PRO A 56 2.12 0.63 6.21
CA PRO A 56 0.68 0.84 6.37
C PRO A 56 0.30 2.33 6.40
N GLU A 57 1.21 3.21 6.82
CA GLU A 57 1.05 4.66 6.75
C GLU A 57 0.82 5.18 5.32
N LEU A 58 1.28 4.44 4.31
CA LEU A 58 1.10 4.79 2.90
C LEU A 58 -0.17 4.20 2.27
N TYR A 59 -0.99 3.47 3.00
CA TYR A 59 -2.29 3.03 2.50
C TYR A 59 -3.23 4.21 2.20
N ALA A 60 -3.02 5.35 2.84
CA ALA A 60 -3.71 6.60 2.52
C ALA A 60 -3.27 7.24 1.18
N VAL A 61 -2.23 6.69 0.54
CA VAL A 61 -1.81 7.05 -0.83
C VAL A 61 -2.24 5.96 -1.81
N PHE A 62 -1.97 4.70 -1.48
CA PHE A 62 -2.39 3.52 -2.24
C PHE A 62 -2.60 2.34 -1.27
N PRO A 63 -3.72 1.63 -1.33
CA PRO A 63 -4.77 1.67 -2.36
C PRO A 63 -5.89 2.71 -2.11
N TYR A 64 -5.85 3.47 -1.01
CA TYR A 64 -6.89 4.44 -0.68
C TYR A 64 -6.40 5.86 -0.97
N PRO A 65 -6.65 6.44 -2.16
CA PRO A 65 -6.06 7.70 -2.60
C PRO A 65 -6.67 8.91 -1.88
N ILE A 66 -6.33 9.08 -0.60
CA ILE A 66 -6.70 10.22 0.23
C ILE A 66 -5.72 11.36 0.00
N TYR A 67 -4.41 11.04 -0.01
CA TYR A 67 -3.33 11.96 -0.33
C TYR A 67 -2.75 11.63 -1.70
N GLY A 68 -2.55 12.64 -2.55
CA GLY A 68 -1.99 12.44 -3.88
C GLY A 68 -2.11 13.68 -4.75
N VAL A 69 -1.57 13.63 -5.95
CA VAL A 69 -1.70 14.73 -6.93
C VAL A 69 -3.18 15.01 -7.19
N GLY A 70 -3.55 16.28 -7.12
CA GLY A 70 -4.94 16.73 -7.26
C GLY A 70 -5.83 16.50 -6.03
N LYS A 71 -5.26 16.06 -4.92
CA LYS A 71 -5.94 15.91 -3.63
C LYS A 71 -5.47 16.97 -2.64
N PRO A 72 -6.31 17.32 -1.62
CA PRO A 72 -5.86 18.15 -0.51
C PRO A 72 -4.66 17.54 0.21
N ASP A 73 -3.88 18.39 0.87
CA ASP A 73 -2.82 17.96 1.80
C ASP A 73 -1.78 17.00 1.19
N LEU A 74 -1.47 17.18 -0.11
CA LEU A 74 -0.46 16.38 -0.83
C LEU A 74 0.86 16.27 -0.05
N GLU A 75 1.26 17.34 0.64
CA GLU A 75 2.52 17.37 1.39
C GLU A 75 2.52 16.40 2.58
N ILE A 76 1.36 16.10 3.17
CA ILE A 76 1.26 15.04 4.20
C ILE A 76 1.63 13.69 3.59
N GLY A 77 1.11 13.38 2.39
CA GLY A 77 1.45 12.15 1.68
C GLY A 77 2.94 12.08 1.34
N ARG A 78 3.53 13.17 0.84
CA ARG A 78 4.95 13.27 0.51
C ARG A 78 5.87 13.11 1.71
N GLU A 79 5.55 13.78 2.83
CA GLU A 79 6.31 13.66 4.07
C GLU A 79 6.19 12.24 4.65
N THR A 80 5.01 11.62 4.58
CA THR A 80 4.80 10.22 4.96
C THR A 80 5.68 9.30 4.13
N TYR A 81 5.71 9.49 2.82
CA TYR A 81 6.54 8.71 1.91
C TYR A 81 8.03 8.87 2.19
N ALA A 82 8.49 10.10 2.47
CA ALA A 82 9.87 10.36 2.82
C ALA A 82 10.32 9.65 4.11
N ARG A 83 9.42 9.56 5.10
CA ARG A 83 9.67 8.96 6.43
C ARG A 83 9.46 7.45 6.47
N ARG A 84 8.94 6.83 5.41
CA ARG A 84 8.66 5.39 5.39
C ARG A 84 9.89 4.57 5.75
N THR A 85 9.69 3.51 6.51
CA THR A 85 10.79 2.66 6.99
C THR A 85 11.29 1.72 5.89
N ASN A 86 10.36 1.03 5.20
CA ASN A 86 10.71 0.15 4.11
C ASN A 86 10.84 0.95 2.82
N LYS A 87 12.05 0.96 2.25
CA LYS A 87 12.40 1.64 1.01
C LYS A 87 12.93 0.60 0.04
N ARG A 88 12.05 -0.29 -0.39
CA ARG A 88 12.39 -1.38 -1.29
C ARG A 88 11.57 -1.30 -2.56
N THR A 89 12.02 -2.01 -3.57
CA THR A 89 11.29 -2.21 -4.82
C THR A 89 11.24 -3.71 -5.13
N GLY A 90 10.30 -4.12 -5.97
CA GLY A 90 10.08 -5.52 -6.34
C GLY A 90 9.05 -6.25 -5.45
N GLY A 91 8.51 -7.35 -5.96
CA GLY A 91 7.51 -8.15 -5.27
C GLY A 91 6.26 -7.36 -4.88
N TRP A 92 5.90 -7.39 -3.61
CA TRP A 92 4.76 -6.69 -3.03
C TRP A 92 4.98 -5.19 -2.79
N GLN A 93 6.16 -4.68 -3.03
CA GLN A 93 6.47 -3.30 -2.71
C GLN A 93 5.74 -2.35 -3.66
N GLN A 94 5.08 -1.36 -3.09
CA GLN A 94 4.21 -0.42 -3.79
C GLN A 94 4.89 0.93 -4.00
N ASP A 95 6.17 1.04 -3.72
CA ASP A 95 6.93 2.29 -3.72
C ASP A 95 6.82 3.07 -5.04
N ALA A 96 6.90 2.37 -6.17
CA ALA A 96 6.77 3.00 -7.49
C ALA A 96 5.38 3.62 -7.70
N ILE A 97 4.31 2.89 -7.31
CA ILE A 97 2.92 3.36 -7.44
C ILE A 97 2.68 4.54 -6.51
N GLN A 98 3.12 4.42 -5.26
CA GLN A 98 2.97 5.49 -4.26
C GLN A 98 3.73 6.75 -4.67
N ALA A 99 4.97 6.62 -5.17
CA ALA A 99 5.73 7.74 -5.70
C ALA A 99 5.02 8.42 -6.87
N ALA A 100 4.48 7.65 -7.81
CA ALA A 100 3.74 8.17 -8.96
C ALA A 100 2.49 8.95 -8.52
N LEU A 101 1.70 8.41 -7.60
CA LEU A 101 0.50 9.06 -7.07
C LEU A 101 0.81 10.35 -6.29
N LEU A 102 1.99 10.46 -5.71
CA LEU A 102 2.48 11.66 -5.01
C LEU A 102 3.17 12.67 -5.95
N GLY A 103 3.29 12.38 -7.24
CA GLY A 103 3.97 13.22 -8.21
C GLY A 103 5.49 13.24 -8.08
N LEU A 104 6.07 12.19 -7.46
CA LEU A 104 7.51 11.99 -7.32
C LEU A 104 8.04 11.19 -8.53
N THR A 105 7.96 11.80 -9.71
CA THR A 105 8.14 11.13 -11.00
C THR A 105 9.51 10.48 -11.17
N ASP A 106 10.58 11.13 -10.74
CA ASP A 106 11.94 10.58 -10.86
C ASP A 106 12.12 9.34 -9.98
N GLN A 107 11.57 9.37 -8.76
CA GLN A 107 11.60 8.21 -7.86
C GLN A 107 10.75 7.07 -8.41
N ALA A 108 9.54 7.37 -8.89
CA ALA A 108 8.67 6.37 -9.52
C ALA A 108 9.34 5.69 -10.71
N LYS A 109 9.98 6.49 -11.59
CA LYS A 109 10.74 5.99 -12.72
C LYS A 109 11.93 5.13 -12.27
N GLY A 110 12.67 5.58 -11.26
CA GLY A 110 13.82 4.84 -10.72
C GLY A 110 13.41 3.45 -10.23
N TYR A 111 12.38 3.36 -9.38
CA TYR A 111 11.87 2.08 -8.90
C TYR A 111 11.29 1.20 -10.00
N LEU A 112 10.61 1.78 -10.99
CA LEU A 112 10.10 1.01 -12.11
C LEU A 112 11.24 0.39 -12.92
N LEU A 113 12.27 1.17 -13.23
CA LEU A 113 13.45 0.68 -13.96
C LEU A 113 14.18 -0.40 -13.16
N GLU A 114 14.36 -0.21 -11.86
CA GLU A 114 14.95 -1.21 -10.97
C GLU A 114 14.14 -2.52 -10.98
N ASN A 115 12.81 -2.45 -10.95
CA ASN A 115 11.94 -3.63 -10.97
C ASN A 115 12.01 -4.42 -12.29
N VAL A 116 12.30 -3.77 -13.41
CA VAL A 116 12.35 -4.43 -14.73
C VAL A 116 13.77 -4.71 -15.21
N THR A 117 14.80 -4.41 -14.41
CA THR A 117 16.18 -4.71 -14.78
C THR A 117 16.46 -6.21 -14.76
N THR A 118 17.39 -6.61 -15.62
CA THR A 118 17.82 -8.02 -15.73
C THR A 118 18.32 -8.59 -14.40
N GLU A 119 18.92 -7.76 -13.54
CA GLU A 119 19.45 -8.20 -12.25
C GLU A 119 18.32 -8.66 -11.31
N ASN A 120 17.20 -7.94 -11.23
CA ASN A 120 16.06 -8.38 -10.46
C ASN A 120 15.37 -9.62 -11.06
N LEU A 121 15.33 -9.71 -12.38
CA LEU A 121 14.84 -10.89 -13.07
C LEU A 121 15.76 -12.09 -12.86
N MET A 122 17.08 -11.88 -12.89
CA MET A 122 18.08 -12.93 -12.64
C MET A 122 18.14 -13.34 -11.18
N GLY A 123 18.02 -12.43 -10.23
CA GLY A 123 17.90 -12.73 -8.80
C GLY A 123 16.76 -13.69 -8.53
N SER A 124 15.60 -13.43 -9.12
CA SER A 124 14.43 -14.30 -9.05
C SER A 124 14.65 -15.65 -9.76
N ALA A 125 15.44 -15.69 -10.84
CA ALA A 125 15.79 -16.91 -11.55
C ALA A 125 16.77 -17.80 -10.72
N ILE A 126 17.74 -17.17 -10.06
CA ILE A 126 18.70 -17.88 -9.17
C ILE A 126 17.96 -18.47 -7.95
N GLU A 127 17.01 -17.73 -7.37
CA GLU A 127 16.18 -18.27 -6.29
C GLU A 127 15.29 -19.41 -6.77
N LYS A 128 14.76 -19.31 -7.99
CA LYS A 128 13.97 -20.37 -8.61
C LYS A 128 14.81 -21.64 -8.86
N GLU A 129 16.08 -21.50 -9.21
CA GLU A 129 16.99 -22.63 -9.38
C GLU A 129 17.29 -23.34 -8.04
N LYS A 130 17.32 -22.57 -6.94
CA LYS A 130 17.42 -23.13 -5.58
C LYS A 130 16.14 -23.79 -5.08
N ARG A 131 15.00 -23.53 -5.73
CA ARG A 131 13.67 -24.07 -5.41
C ARG A 131 13.03 -24.66 -6.68
N PRO A 132 13.45 -25.84 -7.11
CA PRO A 132 13.01 -26.43 -8.38
C PRO A 132 11.49 -26.66 -8.48
N ASP A 133 10.79 -26.71 -7.35
CA ASP A 133 9.33 -26.91 -7.29
C ASP A 133 8.49 -25.63 -7.37
N SER A 134 9.13 -24.46 -7.47
CA SER A 134 8.41 -23.21 -7.60
C SER A 134 7.73 -23.12 -8.97
N ARG A 135 6.42 -23.27 -9.00
CA ARG A 135 5.57 -23.19 -10.22
C ARG A 135 5.30 -21.76 -10.67
N PHE A 136 5.81 -20.76 -9.96
CA PHE A 136 5.56 -19.35 -10.23
C PHE A 136 6.66 -18.74 -11.08
N PRO A 137 6.30 -17.89 -12.07
CA PRO A 137 7.28 -17.17 -12.87
C PRO A 137 8.17 -16.29 -11.99
N ALA A 138 9.41 -16.09 -12.36
CA ALA A 138 10.40 -15.21 -11.71
C ALA A 138 9.92 -13.75 -11.46
N PHE A 139 8.84 -13.37 -12.10
CA PHE A 139 8.15 -12.09 -11.97
C PHE A 139 7.64 -11.78 -10.53
N TRP A 140 7.33 -12.83 -9.76
CA TRP A 140 6.85 -12.70 -8.39
C TRP A 140 8.02 -12.86 -7.43
N GLY A 141 8.76 -11.89 -7.11
CA GLY A 141 9.96 -11.94 -6.28
C GLY A 141 9.87 -12.78 -4.99
N PRO A 142 10.90 -12.80 -4.16
CA PRO A 142 11.14 -13.79 -3.09
C PRO A 142 10.09 -13.81 -1.97
N ASN A 143 9.12 -12.90 -1.96
CA ASN A 143 8.12 -12.79 -0.88
C ASN A 143 6.81 -13.56 -1.16
N PHE A 144 6.78 -14.44 -2.15
CA PHE A 144 5.57 -15.22 -2.49
C PHE A 144 5.47 -16.57 -1.76
N ASP A 145 6.31 -16.79 -0.77
CA ASP A 145 6.37 -18.03 0.01
C ASP A 145 5.13 -18.29 0.90
N TRP A 146 4.25 -17.31 1.02
CA TRP A 146 3.07 -17.45 1.87
C TRP A 146 1.81 -17.92 1.14
N LEU A 147 1.85 -18.09 -0.19
CA LEU A 147 0.75 -18.77 -0.85
C LEU A 147 0.80 -20.24 -0.44
N PRO A 148 -0.11 -20.68 0.44
CA PRO A 148 -0.13 -22.06 0.83
C PRO A 148 -0.42 -22.93 -0.41
N ASP A 149 0.04 -24.18 -0.37
CA ASP A 149 -0.21 -25.24 -1.36
C ASP A 149 -1.70 -25.49 -1.67
N GLN A 150 -2.57 -24.55 -1.39
CA GLN A 150 -4.03 -24.65 -1.49
C GLN A 150 -4.61 -24.17 -2.83
N CYS A 151 -3.79 -23.78 -3.79
CA CYS A 151 -4.24 -23.57 -5.17
C CYS A 151 -4.08 -24.87 -5.99
N HIS A 152 -4.73 -25.94 -5.54
CA HIS A 152 -4.96 -27.14 -6.31
C HIS A 152 -6.36 -27.14 -6.90
#